data_509b171da058247e227081a0700e354d
#
_entry.id   509b171da058247e227081a0700e354d
#
_cell.length_a   1.000
_cell.length_b   1.000
_cell.length_c   1.000
_cell.angle_alpha   90.00
_cell.angle_beta   90.00
_cell.angle_gamma   90.00
#
_symmetry.space_group_name_H-M   'P 1'
#
loop_
_entity.id
_entity.type
_entity.pdbx_description
1 polymer ?
#
loop_
_entity_poly.entity_id
_entity_poly.type
_entity_poly.pdbx_seq_one_letter_code
_entity_poly.pdbx_strand_id
1 'polypeptide(L)'
;TGLCNLPDTVDLCQHAIELGCAGVMTLPPFYFKGMSDEGLYEYFAQLIDLVNDDRLKIYLYHIPQVSGVGLSIPLVTRLHAAFPDIIVGIKDSSGDWENTKALLGIDRLIVYPGAELPVIDAIRLGAPGCISATANLNGSDIAEVIALCHAGNWDAAEEKHKKVCAVRMLFQDYAPIPAQKALLARQLDQPTWNNLRPPMKPMVPDKLNDLADALNTEFGMKF
;
A
#
# COMPACT_ATOMS: atom_id res chain seq x y z
N THR A 1 4.38 6.46 8.54
CA THR A 1 4.72 6.44 9.97
C THR A 1 4.60 5.00 10.49
N GLY A 2 4.33 4.73 11.73
CA GLY A 2 4.16 3.34 12.21
C GLY A 2 5.49 2.67 12.55
N LEU A 3 5.97 2.93 13.75
CA LEU A 3 7.14 2.30 14.36
C LEU A 3 6.70 1.39 15.51
N CYS A 4 7.67 0.67 16.11
CA CYS A 4 7.36 -0.20 17.25
C CYS A 4 7.20 0.56 18.57
N ASN A 5 7.69 1.79 18.66
CA ASN A 5 7.51 2.64 19.83
C ASN A 5 6.57 3.81 19.54
N LEU A 6 5.81 4.20 20.53
CA LEU A 6 4.79 5.24 20.41
C LEU A 6 5.41 6.64 20.27
N PRO A 7 6.42 7.08 21.04
CA PRO A 7 6.99 8.41 20.90
C PRO A 7 7.50 8.73 19.50
N ASP A 8 8.30 7.86 18.91
CA ASP A 8 8.83 8.10 17.56
C ASP A 8 7.72 8.10 16.51
N THR A 9 6.63 7.32 16.71
CA THR A 9 5.46 7.36 15.82
C THR A 9 4.73 8.70 15.94
N VAL A 10 4.60 9.25 17.13
CA VAL A 10 4.04 10.59 17.38
C VAL A 10 4.88 11.65 16.68
N ASP A 11 6.19 11.65 16.87
CA ASP A 11 7.11 12.61 16.24
C ASP A 11 7.00 12.59 14.70
N LEU A 12 6.93 11.38 14.10
CA LEU A 12 6.75 11.24 12.66
C LEU A 12 5.38 11.73 12.16
N CYS A 13 4.33 11.55 12.94
CA CYS A 13 3.00 12.06 12.59
C CYS A 13 2.98 13.58 12.64
N GLN A 14 3.52 14.18 13.70
CA GLN A 14 3.63 15.63 13.84
C GLN A 14 4.49 16.24 12.72
N HIS A 15 5.63 15.63 12.42
CA HIS A 15 6.49 16.04 11.30
C HIS A 15 5.76 15.99 9.95
N ALA A 16 5.00 14.94 9.68
CA ALA A 16 4.21 14.83 8.45
C ALA A 16 3.14 15.94 8.34
N ILE A 17 2.47 16.26 9.45
CA ILE A 17 1.49 17.36 9.53
C ILE A 17 2.15 18.71 9.24
N GLU A 18 3.32 18.98 9.84
CA GLU A 18 4.08 20.23 9.63
C GLU A 18 4.52 20.39 8.17
N LEU A 19 4.84 19.28 7.50
CA LEU A 19 5.18 19.27 6.07
C LEU A 19 3.95 19.35 5.14
N GLY A 20 2.73 19.41 5.68
CA GLY A 20 1.51 19.51 4.90
C GLY A 20 1.09 18.21 4.21
N CYS A 21 1.51 17.04 4.71
CA CYS A 21 1.03 15.77 4.22
C CYS A 21 -0.48 15.64 4.42
N ALA A 22 -1.21 15.16 3.42
CA ALA A 22 -2.66 14.97 3.49
C ALA A 22 -3.09 13.90 4.52
N GLY A 23 -2.17 13.03 4.92
CA GLY A 23 -2.36 12.00 5.93
C GLY A 23 -1.13 11.13 6.09
N VAL A 24 -1.18 10.25 7.07
CA VAL A 24 -0.12 9.29 7.37
C VAL A 24 -0.63 7.87 7.25
N MET A 25 0.18 6.97 6.70
CA MET A 25 -0.11 5.55 6.69
C MET A 25 0.62 4.88 7.85
N THR A 26 -0.11 4.29 8.79
CA THR A 26 0.43 3.83 10.06
C THR A 26 0.24 2.33 10.25
N LEU A 27 1.36 1.61 10.38
CA LEU A 27 1.38 0.22 10.82
C LEU A 27 1.00 0.11 12.31
N PRO A 28 0.35 -0.99 12.74
CA PRO A 28 0.32 -1.32 14.16
C PRO A 28 1.75 -1.61 14.67
N PRO A 29 2.02 -1.51 15.98
CA PRO A 29 3.30 -1.92 16.53
C PRO A 29 3.54 -3.40 16.25
N PHE A 30 4.65 -3.71 15.60
CA PHE A 30 4.88 -5.03 14.98
C PHE A 30 6.01 -5.85 15.65
N TYR A 31 6.62 -5.35 16.71
CA TYR A 31 7.65 -6.13 17.43
C TYR A 31 7.02 -7.26 18.25
N PHE A 32 6.01 -6.94 19.06
CA PHE A 32 5.25 -7.94 19.81
C PHE A 32 4.12 -8.53 18.95
N LYS A 33 3.97 -9.85 19.00
CA LYS A 33 2.96 -10.59 18.25
C LYS A 33 1.82 -11.05 19.16
N GLY A 34 0.68 -11.38 18.55
CA GLY A 34 -0.48 -11.88 19.29
C GLY A 34 -1.15 -10.85 20.18
N MET A 35 -1.04 -9.57 19.82
CA MET A 35 -1.72 -8.50 20.55
C MET A 35 -3.24 -8.58 20.37
N SER A 36 -3.96 -8.27 21.46
CA SER A 36 -5.42 -8.18 21.41
C SER A 36 -5.89 -6.94 20.68
N ASP A 37 -7.10 -6.98 20.14
CA ASP A 37 -7.76 -5.81 19.54
C ASP A 37 -7.85 -4.65 20.54
N GLU A 38 -8.06 -4.92 21.85
CA GLU A 38 -8.07 -3.88 22.88
C GLU A 38 -6.73 -3.18 23.01
N GLY A 39 -5.62 -3.93 23.06
CA GLY A 39 -4.28 -3.34 23.13
C GLY A 39 -3.92 -2.52 21.88
N LEU A 40 -4.36 -2.97 20.70
CA LEU A 40 -4.18 -2.20 19.45
C LEU A 40 -5.06 -0.96 19.44
N TYR A 41 -6.30 -1.04 19.92
CA TYR A 41 -7.17 0.12 20.07
C TYR A 41 -6.57 1.18 20.99
N GLU A 42 -6.08 0.78 22.17
CA GLU A 42 -5.42 1.69 23.11
C GLU A 42 -4.18 2.35 22.50
N TYR A 43 -3.39 1.59 21.72
CA TYR A 43 -2.23 2.15 21.02
C TYR A 43 -2.62 3.29 20.06
N PHE A 44 -3.62 3.08 19.21
CA PHE A 44 -4.05 4.11 18.27
C PHE A 44 -4.75 5.29 18.98
N ALA A 45 -5.52 5.02 20.02
CA ALA A 45 -6.14 6.07 20.83
C ALA A 45 -5.09 6.96 21.51
N GLN A 46 -4.05 6.36 22.10
CA GLN A 46 -2.94 7.11 22.70
C GLN A 46 -2.11 7.87 21.64
N LEU A 47 -1.89 7.27 20.47
CA LEU A 47 -1.22 7.96 19.36
C LEU A 47 -1.96 9.24 18.97
N ILE A 48 -3.28 9.16 18.82
CA ILE A 48 -4.13 10.30 18.48
C ILE A 48 -4.08 11.38 19.56
N ASP A 49 -4.22 10.97 20.81
CA ASP A 49 -4.18 11.89 21.98
C ASP A 49 -2.82 12.61 22.08
N LEU A 50 -1.71 11.89 21.91
CA LEU A 50 -0.37 12.46 22.02
C LEU A 50 0.02 13.35 20.82
N VAL A 51 -0.44 13.05 19.62
CA VAL A 51 -0.25 13.93 18.46
C VAL A 51 -1.03 15.24 18.65
N ASN A 52 -2.25 15.16 19.20
CA ASN A 52 -3.10 16.28 19.59
C ASN A 52 -3.21 17.39 18.52
N ASP A 53 -3.51 17.00 17.27
CA ASP A 53 -3.67 17.91 16.14
C ASP A 53 -4.83 17.45 15.26
N ASP A 54 -5.85 18.30 15.08
CA ASP A 54 -7.06 18.00 14.31
C ASP A 54 -6.81 17.78 12.82
N ARG A 55 -5.63 18.20 12.33
CA ARG A 55 -5.19 17.95 10.93
C ARG A 55 -4.73 16.52 10.71
N LEU A 56 -4.50 15.74 11.78
CA LEU A 56 -4.07 14.34 11.66
C LEU A 56 -5.11 13.54 10.88
N LYS A 57 -4.66 12.85 9.83
CA LYS A 57 -5.43 11.85 9.11
C LYS A 57 -4.62 10.56 9.05
N ILE A 58 -5.17 9.48 9.57
CA ILE A 58 -4.53 8.17 9.62
C ILE A 58 -5.21 7.24 8.63
N TYR A 59 -4.41 6.68 7.73
CA TYR A 59 -4.73 5.48 6.99
C TYR A 59 -4.07 4.29 7.70
N LEU A 60 -4.86 3.42 8.28
CA LEU A 60 -4.38 2.19 8.90
C LEU A 60 -3.68 1.33 7.86
N TYR A 61 -2.62 0.61 8.24
CA TYR A 61 -1.93 -0.28 7.31
C TYR A 61 -2.01 -1.72 7.77
N HIS A 62 -2.84 -2.50 7.08
CA HIS A 62 -3.04 -3.92 7.30
C HIS A 62 -2.17 -4.72 6.33
N ILE A 63 -1.08 -5.33 6.83
CA ILE A 63 -0.14 -6.19 6.07
C ILE A 63 0.37 -7.32 6.98
N PRO A 64 -0.52 -8.23 7.43
CA PRO A 64 -0.21 -9.20 8.47
C PRO A 64 0.92 -10.17 8.10
N GLN A 65 1.06 -10.53 6.83
CA GLN A 65 2.13 -11.42 6.36
C GLN A 65 3.55 -10.82 6.50
N VAL A 66 3.67 -9.49 6.65
CA VAL A 66 4.94 -8.79 6.84
C VAL A 66 5.10 -8.31 8.27
N SER A 67 4.08 -7.63 8.81
CA SER A 67 4.10 -7.10 10.17
C SER A 67 3.97 -8.20 11.24
N GLY A 68 3.33 -9.33 10.91
CA GLY A 68 2.93 -10.36 11.86
C GLY A 68 1.85 -9.90 12.86
N VAL A 69 1.23 -8.73 12.59
CA VAL A 69 0.13 -8.16 13.38
C VAL A 69 -0.95 -7.71 12.41
N GLY A 70 -2.13 -8.31 12.53
CA GLY A 70 -3.32 -7.94 11.75
C GLY A 70 -4.15 -6.87 12.44
N LEU A 71 -5.02 -6.23 11.67
CA LEU A 71 -6.08 -5.37 12.17
C LEU A 71 -7.41 -6.04 11.82
N SER A 72 -8.15 -6.48 12.82
CA SER A 72 -9.44 -7.16 12.61
C SER A 72 -10.51 -6.18 12.12
N ILE A 73 -11.51 -6.68 11.41
CA ILE A 73 -12.66 -5.85 10.99
C ILE A 73 -13.35 -5.17 12.19
N PRO A 74 -13.63 -5.86 13.32
CA PRO A 74 -14.18 -5.22 14.52
C PRO A 74 -13.30 -4.08 15.06
N LEU A 75 -11.98 -4.27 15.10
CA LEU A 75 -11.04 -3.24 15.55
C LEU A 75 -11.08 -2.00 14.64
N VAL A 76 -11.00 -2.21 13.32
CA VAL A 76 -11.03 -1.11 12.33
C VAL A 76 -12.36 -0.35 12.43
N THR A 77 -13.48 -1.07 12.51
CA THR A 77 -14.82 -0.47 12.68
C THR A 77 -14.88 0.38 13.95
N ARG A 78 -14.38 -0.16 15.07
CA ARG A 78 -14.38 0.55 16.37
C ARG A 78 -13.48 1.80 16.33
N LEU A 79 -12.29 1.72 15.76
CA LEU A 79 -11.37 2.85 15.61
C LEU A 79 -11.97 3.96 14.74
N HIS A 80 -12.53 3.59 13.59
CA HIS A 80 -13.18 4.56 12.70
C HIS A 80 -14.40 5.21 13.34
N ALA A 81 -15.24 4.44 14.06
CA ALA A 81 -16.40 4.98 14.77
C ALA A 81 -16.01 5.92 15.92
N ALA A 82 -14.91 5.63 16.63
CA ALA A 82 -14.44 6.47 17.74
C ALA A 82 -13.73 7.75 17.27
N PHE A 83 -13.02 7.70 16.13
CA PHE A 83 -12.22 8.79 15.58
C PHE A 83 -12.50 9.02 14.08
N PRO A 84 -13.75 9.33 13.68
CA PRO A 84 -14.15 9.31 12.26
C PRO A 84 -13.43 10.35 11.41
N ASP A 85 -13.00 11.46 12.00
CA ASP A 85 -12.28 12.52 11.29
C ASP A 85 -10.76 12.33 11.26
N ILE A 86 -10.25 11.34 12.02
CA ILE A 86 -8.80 11.04 12.12
C ILE A 86 -8.48 9.70 11.48
N ILE A 87 -9.18 8.62 11.84
CA ILE A 87 -9.04 7.30 11.19
C ILE A 87 -9.88 7.31 9.91
N VAL A 88 -9.33 7.87 8.86
CA VAL A 88 -10.08 8.14 7.62
C VAL A 88 -10.07 7.00 6.63
N GLY A 89 -9.12 6.06 6.75
CA GLY A 89 -9.02 4.98 5.80
C GLY A 89 -8.08 3.86 6.21
N ILE A 90 -7.94 2.89 5.32
CA ILE A 90 -7.05 1.75 5.48
C ILE A 90 -6.44 1.34 4.14
N LYS A 91 -5.15 0.98 4.16
CA LYS A 91 -4.53 0.20 3.10
C LYS A 91 -4.56 -1.26 3.50
N ASP A 92 -5.25 -2.08 2.73
CA ASP A 92 -5.32 -3.53 2.93
C ASP A 92 -4.37 -4.25 1.96
N SER A 93 -3.27 -4.75 2.50
CA SER A 93 -2.29 -5.56 1.79
C SER A 93 -2.32 -7.03 2.22
N SER A 94 -3.40 -7.50 2.83
CA SER A 94 -3.55 -8.91 3.24
C SER A 94 -3.49 -9.90 2.07
N GLY A 95 -3.95 -9.48 0.89
CA GLY A 95 -4.18 -10.35 -0.26
C GLY A 95 -5.47 -11.19 -0.13
N ASP A 96 -6.25 -10.96 0.91
CA ASP A 96 -7.55 -11.59 1.14
C ASP A 96 -8.67 -10.67 0.63
N TRP A 97 -9.32 -11.09 -0.45
CA TRP A 97 -10.41 -10.32 -1.06
C TRP A 97 -11.61 -10.18 -0.14
N GLU A 98 -11.96 -11.20 0.63
CA GLU A 98 -13.11 -11.13 1.54
C GLU A 98 -12.83 -10.14 2.70
N ASN A 99 -11.58 -10.04 3.17
CA ASN A 99 -11.19 -9.00 4.11
C ASN A 99 -11.32 -7.60 3.48
N THR A 100 -10.77 -7.38 2.28
CA THR A 100 -10.88 -6.10 1.56
C THR A 100 -12.33 -5.70 1.35
N LYS A 101 -13.17 -6.66 0.93
CA LYS A 101 -14.60 -6.45 0.71
C LYS A 101 -15.36 -6.09 1.99
N ALA A 102 -15.03 -6.76 3.11
CA ALA A 102 -15.62 -6.43 4.41
C ALA A 102 -15.24 -5.00 4.87
N LEU A 103 -13.99 -4.59 4.65
CA LEU A 103 -13.54 -3.23 4.91
C LEU A 103 -14.29 -2.19 4.06
N LEU A 104 -14.49 -2.48 2.77
CA LEU A 104 -15.27 -1.63 1.85
C LEU A 104 -16.75 -1.49 2.28
N GLY A 105 -17.26 -2.40 3.09
CA GLY A 105 -18.60 -2.32 3.69
C GLY A 105 -18.70 -1.39 4.90
N ILE A 106 -17.60 -0.85 5.42
CA ILE A 106 -17.61 0.10 6.55
C ILE A 106 -17.93 1.50 6.02
N ASP A 107 -19.02 2.06 6.51
CA ASP A 107 -19.49 3.38 6.06
C ASP A 107 -18.41 4.47 6.20
N ARG A 108 -18.23 5.27 5.16
CA ARG A 108 -17.27 6.39 5.08
C ARG A 108 -15.77 6.03 5.24
N LEU A 109 -15.41 4.77 5.43
CA LEU A 109 -14.01 4.35 5.48
C LEU A 109 -13.42 4.30 4.07
N ILE A 110 -12.32 5.01 3.82
CA ILE A 110 -11.59 4.96 2.55
C ILE A 110 -10.70 3.72 2.53
N VAL A 111 -10.93 2.79 1.60
CA VAL A 111 -10.17 1.55 1.51
C VAL A 111 -9.34 1.50 0.23
N TYR A 112 -8.03 1.27 0.39
CA TYR A 112 -7.11 1.04 -0.71
C TYR A 112 -6.59 -0.39 -0.69
N PRO A 113 -6.90 -1.24 -1.67
CA PRO A 113 -6.16 -2.49 -1.87
C PRO A 113 -4.66 -2.23 -2.00
N GLY A 114 -3.85 -3.11 -1.42
CA GLY A 114 -2.38 -3.02 -1.45
C GLY A 114 -1.75 -3.51 -2.75
N ALA A 115 -2.57 -3.91 -3.72
CA ALA A 115 -2.16 -4.33 -5.05
C ALA A 115 -3.23 -3.95 -6.08
N GLU A 116 -2.84 -3.92 -7.34
CA GLU A 116 -3.72 -3.61 -8.47
C GLU A 116 -4.62 -4.77 -8.89
N LEU A 117 -4.35 -6.00 -8.45
CA LEU A 117 -5.10 -7.19 -8.86
C LEU A 117 -6.62 -7.07 -8.61
N PRO A 118 -7.10 -6.65 -7.43
CA PRO A 118 -8.53 -6.50 -7.18
C PRO A 118 -9.07 -5.10 -7.49
N VAL A 119 -8.31 -4.21 -8.17
CA VAL A 119 -8.63 -2.77 -8.22
C VAL A 119 -9.98 -2.49 -8.87
N ILE A 120 -10.35 -3.20 -9.94
CA ILE A 120 -11.64 -3.01 -10.62
C ILE A 120 -12.80 -3.36 -9.69
N ASP A 121 -12.75 -4.53 -9.08
CA ASP A 121 -13.81 -4.97 -8.16
C ASP A 121 -13.88 -4.10 -6.90
N ALA A 122 -12.73 -3.64 -6.42
CA ALA A 122 -12.69 -2.71 -5.31
C ALA A 122 -13.32 -1.35 -5.65
N ILE A 123 -13.06 -0.81 -6.86
CA ILE A 123 -13.68 0.45 -7.31
C ILE A 123 -15.21 0.29 -7.49
N ARG A 124 -15.67 -0.86 -7.97
CA ARG A 124 -17.12 -1.16 -8.02
C ARG A 124 -17.79 -1.12 -6.66
N LEU A 125 -17.04 -1.39 -5.60
CA LEU A 125 -17.50 -1.34 -4.19
C LEU A 125 -17.14 -0.02 -3.49
N GLY A 126 -16.62 0.99 -4.21
CA GLY A 126 -16.38 2.32 -3.68
C GLY A 126 -14.92 2.65 -3.31
N ALA A 127 -13.95 1.77 -3.59
CA ALA A 127 -12.53 2.13 -3.44
C ALA A 127 -12.16 3.24 -4.43
N PRO A 128 -11.33 4.22 -4.04
CA PRO A 128 -10.88 5.26 -4.96
C PRO A 128 -9.74 4.80 -5.90
N GLY A 129 -9.12 3.65 -5.62
CA GLY A 129 -8.00 3.10 -6.36
C GLY A 129 -7.20 2.12 -5.52
N CYS A 130 -5.89 2.00 -5.76
CA CYS A 130 -5.00 1.12 -4.99
C CYS A 130 -3.69 1.81 -4.60
N ILE A 131 -2.98 1.24 -3.62
CA ILE A 131 -1.62 1.65 -3.24
C ILE A 131 -0.70 0.44 -3.46
N SER A 132 -0.16 0.30 -4.66
CA SER A 132 0.66 -0.84 -5.08
C SER A 132 2.14 -0.48 -5.23
N ALA A 133 3.01 -1.45 -4.90
CA ALA A 133 4.45 -1.31 -5.09
C ALA A 133 4.83 -1.23 -6.58
N THR A 134 4.18 -1.99 -7.46
CA THR A 134 4.43 -1.98 -8.91
C THR A 134 4.05 -0.67 -9.58
N ALA A 135 3.28 0.19 -8.92
CA ALA A 135 3.01 1.56 -9.40
C ALA A 135 4.29 2.39 -9.61
N ASN A 136 5.42 2.03 -8.98
CA ASN A 136 6.71 2.65 -9.24
C ASN A 136 7.23 2.41 -10.67
N LEU A 137 6.77 1.37 -11.34
CA LEU A 137 7.19 1.00 -12.71
C LEU A 137 6.03 1.03 -13.72
N ASN A 138 4.84 0.62 -13.27
CA ASN A 138 3.64 0.48 -14.11
C ASN A 138 2.52 1.46 -13.70
N GLY A 139 2.89 2.60 -13.10
CA GLY A 139 1.94 3.55 -12.53
C GLY A 139 0.99 4.15 -13.55
N SER A 140 1.46 4.43 -14.78
CA SER A 140 0.63 5.00 -15.85
C SER A 140 -0.49 4.05 -16.29
N ASP A 141 -0.18 2.78 -16.51
CA ASP A 141 -1.18 1.77 -16.90
C ASP A 141 -2.20 1.52 -15.78
N ILE A 142 -1.74 1.47 -14.51
CA ILE A 142 -2.62 1.35 -13.35
C ILE A 142 -3.55 2.57 -13.24
N ALA A 143 -3.01 3.79 -13.37
CA ALA A 143 -3.78 5.02 -13.31
C ALA A 143 -4.83 5.10 -14.43
N GLU A 144 -4.51 4.63 -15.64
CA GLU A 144 -5.47 4.59 -16.74
C GLU A 144 -6.60 3.59 -16.48
N VAL A 145 -6.32 2.41 -15.93
CA VAL A 145 -7.37 1.45 -15.51
C VAL A 145 -8.31 2.13 -14.50
N ILE A 146 -7.77 2.80 -13.49
CA ILE A 146 -8.56 3.49 -12.46
C ILE A 146 -9.41 4.61 -13.09
N ALA A 147 -8.83 5.40 -14.00
CA ALA A 147 -9.54 6.47 -14.69
C ALA A 147 -10.69 5.94 -15.55
N LEU A 148 -10.48 4.82 -16.28
CA LEU A 148 -11.51 4.15 -17.05
C LEU A 148 -12.66 3.65 -16.16
N CYS A 149 -12.34 3.07 -14.99
CA CYS A 149 -13.37 2.67 -14.03
C CYS A 149 -14.20 3.86 -13.54
N HIS A 150 -13.57 4.96 -13.15
CA HIS A 150 -14.27 6.17 -12.70
C HIS A 150 -15.10 6.84 -13.81
N ALA A 151 -14.70 6.66 -15.09
CA ALA A 151 -15.47 7.11 -16.24
C ALA A 151 -16.62 6.16 -16.62
N GLY A 152 -16.77 5.01 -15.94
CA GLY A 152 -17.78 3.99 -16.25
C GLY A 152 -17.44 3.12 -17.47
N ASN A 153 -16.23 3.21 -18.00
CA ASN A 153 -15.77 2.46 -19.19
C ASN A 153 -15.22 1.09 -18.78
N TRP A 154 -16.08 0.25 -18.21
CA TRP A 154 -15.69 -1.02 -17.57
C TRP A 154 -15.02 -2.00 -18.52
N ASP A 155 -15.55 -2.19 -19.74
CA ASP A 155 -14.97 -3.14 -20.72
C ASP A 155 -13.53 -2.75 -21.09
N ALA A 156 -13.28 -1.46 -21.31
CA ALA A 156 -11.94 -0.95 -21.61
C ALA A 156 -11.00 -1.09 -20.39
N ALA A 157 -11.52 -0.85 -19.19
CA ALA A 157 -10.77 -1.04 -17.95
C ALA A 157 -10.36 -2.51 -17.78
N GLU A 158 -11.28 -3.45 -17.97
CA GLU A 158 -11.02 -4.89 -17.85
C GLU A 158 -9.99 -5.36 -18.87
N GLU A 159 -10.08 -4.90 -20.13
CA GLU A 159 -9.11 -5.28 -21.15
C GLU A 159 -7.70 -4.78 -20.81
N LYS A 160 -7.58 -3.52 -20.41
CA LYS A 160 -6.29 -2.95 -20.00
C LYS A 160 -5.75 -3.58 -18.70
N HIS A 161 -6.63 -3.92 -17.77
CA HIS A 161 -6.27 -4.53 -16.49
C HIS A 161 -5.61 -5.90 -16.66
N LYS A 162 -5.93 -6.67 -17.71
CA LYS A 162 -5.25 -7.94 -18.01
C LYS A 162 -3.73 -7.75 -18.13
N LYS A 163 -3.29 -6.71 -18.85
CA LYS A 163 -1.85 -6.36 -18.96
C LYS A 163 -1.28 -5.97 -17.60
N VAL A 164 -1.99 -5.13 -16.86
CA VAL A 164 -1.56 -4.68 -15.51
C VAL A 164 -1.36 -5.86 -14.57
N CYS A 165 -2.30 -6.81 -14.56
CA CYS A 165 -2.20 -8.04 -13.77
C CYS A 165 -1.01 -8.91 -14.21
N ALA A 166 -0.81 -9.08 -15.54
CA ALA A 166 0.28 -9.89 -16.06
C ALA A 166 1.65 -9.31 -15.66
N VAL A 167 1.83 -8.00 -15.79
CA VAL A 167 3.04 -7.31 -15.29
C VAL A 167 3.23 -7.55 -13.79
N ARG A 168 2.18 -7.43 -12.98
CA ARG A 168 2.24 -7.70 -11.55
C ARG A 168 2.70 -9.13 -11.24
N MET A 169 2.20 -10.11 -11.99
CA MET A 169 2.53 -11.53 -11.78
C MET A 169 4.01 -11.83 -12.02
N LEU A 170 4.67 -11.16 -12.98
CA LEU A 170 6.11 -11.31 -13.19
C LEU A 170 6.94 -10.92 -11.97
N PHE A 171 6.47 -9.98 -11.14
CA PHE A 171 7.20 -9.55 -9.95
C PHE A 171 7.07 -10.49 -8.75
N GLN A 172 6.18 -11.49 -8.80
CA GLN A 172 5.97 -12.39 -7.65
C GLN A 172 7.19 -13.27 -7.36
N ASP A 173 7.98 -13.58 -8.37
CA ASP A 173 9.17 -14.42 -8.24
C ASP A 173 10.42 -13.65 -7.79
N TYR A 174 10.30 -12.35 -7.59
CA TYR A 174 11.42 -11.48 -7.26
C TYR A 174 11.16 -10.72 -5.95
N ALA A 175 12.27 -10.44 -5.21
CA ALA A 175 12.21 -9.51 -4.10
C ALA A 175 11.81 -8.12 -4.62
N PRO A 176 10.65 -7.56 -4.22
CA PRO A 176 10.06 -6.43 -4.94
C PRO A 176 10.91 -5.16 -4.89
N ILE A 177 11.50 -4.83 -3.75
CA ILE A 177 12.29 -3.58 -3.60
C ILE A 177 13.59 -3.65 -4.42
N PRO A 178 14.45 -4.69 -4.32
CA PRO A 178 15.63 -4.81 -5.15
C PRO A 178 15.33 -4.81 -6.65
N ALA A 179 14.31 -5.55 -7.08
CA ALA A 179 13.95 -5.66 -8.50
C ALA A 179 13.49 -4.31 -9.08
N GLN A 180 12.56 -3.65 -8.42
CA GLN A 180 12.02 -2.36 -8.88
C GLN A 180 13.10 -1.28 -8.89
N LYS A 181 13.93 -1.20 -7.85
CA LYS A 181 15.01 -0.22 -7.80
C LYS A 181 16.07 -0.47 -8.88
N ALA A 182 16.40 -1.72 -9.17
CA ALA A 182 17.35 -2.05 -10.24
C ALA A 182 16.81 -1.70 -11.64
N LEU A 183 15.50 -1.91 -11.89
CA LEU A 183 14.85 -1.50 -13.12
C LEU A 183 14.80 0.02 -13.24
N LEU A 184 14.45 0.75 -12.17
CA LEU A 184 14.50 2.22 -12.15
C LEU A 184 15.90 2.76 -12.39
N ALA A 185 16.94 2.12 -11.83
CA ALA A 185 18.34 2.51 -12.08
C ALA A 185 18.67 2.50 -13.57
N ARG A 186 18.18 1.49 -14.30
CA ARG A 186 18.36 1.38 -15.77
C ARG A 186 17.51 2.42 -16.51
N GLN A 187 16.22 2.49 -16.20
CA GLN A 187 15.29 3.36 -16.88
C GLN A 187 15.65 4.84 -16.79
N LEU A 188 16.18 5.25 -15.63
CA LEU A 188 16.53 6.64 -15.34
C LEU A 188 18.02 6.95 -15.59
N ASP A 189 18.83 5.96 -15.99
CA ASP A 189 20.30 6.05 -16.06
C ASP A 189 20.91 6.61 -14.76
N GLN A 190 20.39 6.12 -13.61
CA GLN A 190 20.82 6.56 -12.30
C GLN A 190 21.21 5.39 -11.40
N PRO A 191 22.50 4.98 -11.38
CA PRO A 191 22.99 3.82 -10.62
C PRO A 191 22.72 3.90 -9.11
N THR A 192 22.51 5.10 -8.56
CA THR A 192 22.23 5.30 -7.13
C THR A 192 20.93 4.64 -6.66
N TRP A 193 19.99 4.36 -7.56
CA TRP A 193 18.82 3.56 -7.25
C TRP A 193 19.15 2.14 -6.78
N ASN A 194 20.31 1.58 -7.15
CA ASN A 194 20.76 0.28 -6.67
C ASN A 194 21.20 0.28 -5.19
N ASN A 195 21.31 1.46 -4.55
CA ASN A 195 21.61 1.54 -3.13
C ASN A 195 20.44 1.04 -2.30
N LEU A 196 20.68 -0.04 -1.57
CA LEU A 196 19.70 -0.69 -0.69
C LEU A 196 20.19 -0.61 0.75
N ARG A 197 19.23 -0.52 1.67
CA ARG A 197 19.54 -0.64 3.10
C ARG A 197 19.62 -2.12 3.49
N PRO A 198 20.61 -2.54 4.26
CA PRO A 198 20.64 -3.88 4.83
C PRO A 198 19.33 -4.21 5.57
N PRO A 199 18.87 -5.47 5.55
CA PRO A 199 19.53 -6.67 5.05
C PRO A 199 19.33 -6.94 3.55
N MET A 200 18.67 -6.04 2.80
CA MET A 200 18.45 -6.21 1.36
C MET A 200 19.79 -6.16 0.60
N LYS A 201 19.86 -6.96 -0.48
CA LYS A 201 21.00 -7.00 -1.41
C LYS A 201 20.51 -6.65 -2.82
N PRO A 202 21.39 -6.07 -3.65
CA PRO A 202 21.07 -5.85 -5.06
C PRO A 202 20.69 -7.15 -5.77
N MET A 203 19.85 -7.01 -6.75
CA MET A 203 19.43 -8.12 -7.62
C MET A 203 20.62 -8.65 -8.41
N VAL A 204 20.68 -9.96 -8.60
CA VAL A 204 21.71 -10.61 -9.44
C VAL A 204 21.54 -10.15 -10.90
N PRO A 205 22.62 -9.74 -11.60
CA PRO A 205 22.55 -9.17 -12.94
C PRO A 205 21.77 -10.02 -13.95
N ASP A 206 22.02 -11.33 -13.99
CA ASP A 206 21.33 -12.23 -14.94
C ASP A 206 19.81 -12.23 -14.70
N LYS A 207 19.38 -12.34 -13.44
CA LYS A 207 17.93 -12.26 -13.11
C LYS A 207 17.31 -10.90 -13.45
N LEU A 208 18.09 -9.84 -13.34
CA LEU A 208 17.63 -8.51 -13.74
C LEU A 208 17.48 -8.40 -15.27
N ASN A 209 18.42 -9.01 -16.03
CA ASN A 209 18.31 -9.07 -17.50
C ASN A 209 17.07 -9.87 -17.90
N ASP A 210 16.88 -11.07 -17.35
CA ASP A 210 15.71 -11.91 -17.64
C ASP A 210 14.39 -11.16 -17.38
N LEU A 211 14.30 -10.46 -16.26
CA LEU A 211 13.10 -9.68 -15.91
C LEU A 211 12.90 -8.49 -16.87
N ALA A 212 13.96 -7.74 -17.18
CA ALA A 212 13.90 -6.60 -18.09
C ALA A 212 13.53 -7.05 -19.51
N ASP A 213 14.09 -8.16 -19.99
CA ASP A 213 13.81 -8.74 -21.30
C ASP A 213 12.35 -9.23 -21.38
N ALA A 214 11.83 -9.89 -20.36
CA ALA A 214 10.43 -10.29 -20.28
C ALA A 214 9.51 -9.07 -20.32
N LEU A 215 9.75 -8.05 -19.49
CA LEU A 215 8.97 -6.82 -19.46
C LEU A 215 8.99 -6.07 -20.81
N ASN A 216 10.14 -6.03 -21.46
CA ASN A 216 10.26 -5.40 -22.78
C ASN A 216 9.55 -6.20 -23.88
N THR A 217 9.79 -7.51 -23.93
CA THR A 217 9.27 -8.37 -25.00
C THR A 217 7.77 -8.55 -24.92
N GLU A 218 7.23 -8.78 -23.71
CA GLU A 218 5.82 -9.09 -23.52
C GLU A 218 4.94 -7.85 -23.38
N PHE A 219 5.47 -6.77 -22.81
CA PHE A 219 4.67 -5.58 -22.44
C PHE A 219 5.17 -4.26 -23.04
N GLY A 220 6.30 -4.28 -23.78
CA GLY A 220 6.88 -3.08 -24.38
C GLY A 220 7.44 -2.07 -23.35
N MET A 221 7.71 -2.52 -22.13
CA MET A 221 8.30 -1.70 -21.06
C MET A 221 9.82 -1.69 -21.21
N LYS A 222 10.41 -0.52 -21.38
CA LYS A 222 11.86 -0.36 -21.63
C LYS A 222 12.60 -0.04 -20.34
N PHE A 223 13.63 -0.84 -20.05
CA PHE A 223 14.50 -0.68 -18.89
C PHE A 223 15.97 -0.79 -19.26
#